data_beb56194e6c473b9cd3036f07915c6cf
#
_entry.id   beb56194e6c473b9cd3036f07915c6cf
#
_cell.length_a   1.000
_cell.length_b   1.000
_cell.length_c   1.000
_cell.angle_alpha   90.00
_cell.angle_beta   90.00
_cell.angle_gamma   90.00
#
_symmetry.space_group_name_H-M   'P 1'
#
loop_
_entity.id
_entity.type
_entity.pdbx_description
1 polymer ?
#
loop_
_entity_poly.entity_id
_entity_poly.type
_entity_poly.pdbx_seq_one_letter_code
_entity_poly.pdbx_strand_id
1 'polypeptide(L)'
;MEKLRVVQLTQEALKTQCKTDDHEHWGAPLLTVEQWQRKDEAQRLSAFAQDGALYWALVDQAEDSSTTDEGLVAGRDLLYCHCKTMRFDCVYRRSNGAIERGYSYGISSVYTLPAFRKRGLAGFFLTEVAKQLETLPKPLISVLYSDVGPSFYDKLGWKCHPSNMATLEVAHPRDIKASDTAIEMETLTLDEELAKFLESDNARLVEELSNNFQKREAFVVLPTRDSLEWQFINGTHYARVAGFDELPSRCGVKVNDNAFVLWWHNLKESTLYVSHARFPDSGDNATAITRALLEAAMQEARKFKLTKVVLWDPPSGLLRDEVRSLVEIEVAKRQLSLSSAMVFGRGTNEKPSLPYWFSNEKYAWV
;
A
#
# COMPACT_ATOMS: atom_id res chain seq x y z
N MET A 1 -24.67 21.22 4.12
CA MET A 1 -24.33 19.76 3.97
C MET A 1 -25.57 18.88 3.85
N GLU A 2 -26.74 19.39 4.14
CA GLU A 2 -28.02 18.62 4.07
C GLU A 2 -28.42 18.14 2.66
N LYS A 3 -27.78 18.70 1.63
CA LYS A 3 -28.03 18.32 0.22
C LYS A 3 -26.95 17.42 -0.40
N LEU A 4 -25.97 16.96 0.39
CA LEU A 4 -24.88 16.15 -0.13
C LEU A 4 -25.04 14.69 0.29
N ARG A 5 -24.73 13.76 -0.62
CA ARG A 5 -24.72 12.32 -0.36
C ARG A 5 -23.44 11.67 -0.90
N VAL A 6 -23.06 10.57 -0.28
CA VAL A 6 -21.99 9.69 -0.77
C VAL A 6 -22.63 8.59 -1.64
N VAL A 7 -22.07 8.41 -2.81
CA VAL A 7 -22.49 7.35 -3.76
C VAL A 7 -21.31 6.47 -4.12
N GLN A 8 -21.59 5.20 -4.39
CA GLN A 8 -20.65 4.30 -5.02
C GLN A 8 -20.67 4.52 -6.53
N LEU A 9 -19.52 4.76 -7.14
CA LEU A 9 -19.39 4.93 -8.59
C LEU A 9 -19.22 3.56 -9.26
N THR A 10 -20.14 3.24 -10.14
CA THR A 10 -20.13 2.03 -10.96
C THR A 10 -19.79 2.33 -12.42
N GLN A 11 -20.18 3.52 -12.91
CA GLN A 11 -19.99 3.95 -14.29
C GLN A 11 -18.52 4.29 -14.57
N GLU A 12 -17.94 3.68 -15.60
CA GLU A 12 -16.54 3.91 -16.00
C GLU A 12 -16.27 5.38 -16.37
N ALA A 13 -17.25 6.06 -16.97
CA ALA A 13 -17.11 7.48 -17.30
C ALA A 13 -16.91 8.37 -16.07
N LEU A 14 -17.62 8.09 -14.96
CA LEU A 14 -17.47 8.83 -13.68
C LEU A 14 -16.13 8.49 -12.98
N LYS A 15 -15.69 7.23 -13.03
CA LYS A 15 -14.36 6.84 -12.54
C LYS A 15 -13.24 7.55 -13.33
N THR A 16 -13.42 7.69 -14.65
CA THR A 16 -12.48 8.43 -15.51
C THR A 16 -12.50 9.93 -15.19
N GLN A 17 -13.67 10.51 -14.89
CA GLN A 17 -13.77 11.89 -14.42
C GLN A 17 -12.94 12.12 -13.13
N CYS A 18 -12.98 11.21 -12.16
CA CYS A 18 -12.13 11.31 -10.97
C CYS A 18 -10.63 11.44 -11.33
N LYS A 19 -10.17 10.73 -12.36
CA LYS A 19 -8.78 10.83 -12.82
C LYS A 19 -8.49 12.11 -13.59
N THR A 20 -9.46 12.67 -14.26
CA THR A 20 -9.33 14.00 -14.86
C THR A 20 -9.20 15.08 -13.77
N ASP A 21 -10.04 14.99 -12.74
CA ASP A 21 -10.09 15.97 -11.66
C ASP A 21 -8.81 15.97 -10.79
N ASP A 22 -8.21 14.79 -10.57
CA ASP A 22 -7.04 14.64 -9.70
C ASP A 22 -5.68 14.67 -10.44
N HIS A 23 -5.69 14.79 -11.78
CA HIS A 23 -4.49 14.73 -12.60
C HIS A 23 -3.42 15.75 -12.20
N GLU A 24 -3.80 17.01 -12.00
CA GLU A 24 -2.84 18.07 -11.61
C GLU A 24 -2.11 17.74 -10.31
N HIS A 25 -2.76 17.00 -9.42
CA HIS A 25 -2.20 16.67 -8.12
C HIS A 25 -1.26 15.45 -8.16
N TRP A 26 -1.63 14.40 -8.90
CA TRP A 26 -0.87 13.15 -8.89
C TRP A 26 -0.26 12.74 -10.23
N GLY A 27 -0.82 13.16 -11.35
CA GLY A 27 -0.32 12.79 -12.69
C GLY A 27 0.74 13.75 -13.22
N ALA A 28 0.46 15.04 -13.12
CA ALA A 28 1.35 16.09 -13.62
C ALA A 28 2.63 16.24 -12.79
N PRO A 29 3.75 16.70 -13.37
CA PRO A 29 3.94 16.98 -14.79
C PRO A 29 4.38 15.75 -15.60
N LEU A 30 4.54 14.58 -14.99
CA LEU A 30 5.17 13.40 -15.61
C LEU A 30 4.28 12.67 -16.60
N LEU A 31 2.97 12.73 -16.42
CA LEU A 31 1.99 12.10 -17.29
C LEU A 31 1.03 13.15 -17.84
N THR A 32 0.60 12.99 -19.10
CA THR A 32 -0.56 13.71 -19.61
C THR A 32 -1.85 13.19 -18.97
N VAL A 33 -2.97 13.88 -19.15
CA VAL A 33 -4.27 13.42 -18.65
C VAL A 33 -4.60 12.04 -19.21
N GLU A 34 -4.40 11.82 -20.50
CA GLU A 34 -4.67 10.55 -21.16
C GLU A 34 -3.76 9.43 -20.66
N GLN A 35 -2.49 9.72 -20.40
CA GLN A 35 -1.55 8.74 -19.83
C GLN A 35 -1.93 8.39 -18.40
N TRP A 36 -2.37 9.38 -17.61
CA TRP A 36 -2.85 9.18 -16.24
C TRP A 36 -4.13 8.33 -16.19
N GLN A 37 -5.08 8.61 -17.10
CA GLN A 37 -6.30 7.81 -17.26
C GLN A 37 -5.99 6.37 -17.68
N ARG A 38 -5.10 6.16 -18.67
CA ARG A 38 -4.69 4.81 -19.12
C ARG A 38 -4.01 4.00 -18.02
N LYS A 39 -3.20 4.67 -17.19
CA LYS A 39 -2.59 4.01 -16.03
C LYS A 39 -3.65 3.50 -15.07
N ASP A 40 -4.62 4.34 -14.72
CA ASP A 40 -5.70 3.97 -13.81
C ASP A 40 -6.60 2.89 -14.43
N GLU A 41 -6.89 2.97 -15.72
CA GLU A 41 -7.64 1.93 -16.44
C GLU A 41 -6.93 0.57 -16.36
N ALA A 42 -5.63 0.53 -16.63
CA ALA A 42 -4.84 -0.69 -16.50
C ALA A 42 -4.90 -1.27 -15.06
N GLN A 43 -4.83 -0.41 -14.04
CA GLN A 43 -4.98 -0.81 -12.65
C GLN A 43 -6.40 -1.33 -12.33
N ARG A 44 -7.45 -0.69 -12.87
CA ARG A 44 -8.85 -1.14 -12.70
C ARG A 44 -9.14 -2.49 -13.34
N LEU A 45 -8.46 -2.82 -14.43
CA LEU A 45 -8.59 -4.10 -15.12
C LEU A 45 -7.80 -5.25 -14.46
N SER A 46 -6.95 -4.97 -13.47
CA SER A 46 -6.24 -6.02 -12.74
C SER A 46 -7.18 -6.88 -11.91
N ALA A 47 -6.82 -8.15 -11.69
CA ALA A 47 -7.61 -9.08 -10.87
C ALA A 47 -7.89 -8.52 -9.47
N PHE A 48 -6.89 -7.89 -8.84
CA PHE A 48 -7.04 -7.26 -7.53
C PHE A 48 -8.11 -6.17 -7.49
N ALA A 49 -8.14 -5.29 -8.50
CA ALA A 49 -9.13 -4.22 -8.55
C ALA A 49 -10.53 -4.75 -8.93
N GLN A 50 -10.61 -5.72 -9.83
CA GLN A 50 -11.88 -6.34 -10.21
C GLN A 50 -12.54 -7.10 -9.03
N ASP A 51 -11.74 -7.67 -8.15
CA ASP A 51 -12.23 -8.37 -6.96
C ASP A 51 -12.68 -7.42 -5.85
N GLY A 52 -11.99 -6.28 -5.64
CA GLY A 52 -12.20 -5.53 -4.40
C GLY A 52 -12.10 -4.01 -4.46
N ALA A 53 -12.01 -3.38 -5.63
CA ALA A 53 -12.00 -1.93 -5.72
C ALA A 53 -13.40 -1.34 -5.73
N LEU A 54 -13.65 -0.38 -4.83
CA LEU A 54 -14.87 0.44 -4.83
C LEU A 54 -14.48 1.91 -4.98
N TYR A 55 -15.27 2.64 -5.74
CA TYR A 55 -15.08 4.07 -5.98
C TYR A 55 -16.22 4.83 -5.33
N TRP A 56 -15.90 5.90 -4.64
CA TRP A 56 -16.84 6.70 -3.88
C TRP A 56 -16.77 8.16 -4.30
N ALA A 57 -17.91 8.82 -4.37
CA ALA A 57 -17.95 10.26 -4.60
C ALA A 57 -18.99 10.95 -3.70
N LEU A 58 -18.71 12.21 -3.38
CA LEU A 58 -19.64 13.13 -2.75
C LEU A 58 -20.30 13.97 -3.84
N VAL A 59 -21.63 13.92 -3.94
CA VAL A 59 -22.42 14.57 -4.98
C VAL A 59 -23.57 15.36 -4.37
N ASP A 60 -24.21 16.24 -5.15
CA ASP A 60 -25.47 16.87 -4.74
C ASP A 60 -26.54 15.81 -4.53
N GLN A 61 -27.34 16.00 -3.50
CA GLN A 61 -28.47 15.12 -3.21
C GLN A 61 -29.57 15.37 -4.25
N ALA A 62 -29.75 14.40 -5.17
CA ALA A 62 -30.99 14.35 -5.96
C ALA A 62 -32.15 13.92 -5.06
N GLU A 63 -33.38 14.21 -5.46
CA GLU A 63 -34.61 13.85 -4.70
C GLU A 63 -34.74 12.33 -4.45
N ASP A 64 -33.99 11.52 -5.20
CA ASP A 64 -33.97 10.06 -5.09
C ASP A 64 -32.83 9.58 -4.17
N SER A 65 -33.16 8.78 -3.17
CA SER A 65 -32.27 8.32 -2.10
C SER A 65 -31.32 7.17 -2.52
N SER A 66 -31.02 7.00 -3.82
CA SER A 66 -30.11 5.96 -4.30
C SER A 66 -28.71 6.13 -3.73
N THR A 67 -28.09 5.05 -3.28
CA THR A 67 -26.67 5.00 -2.85
C THR A 67 -25.71 4.75 -4.02
N THR A 68 -26.25 4.63 -5.24
CA THR A 68 -25.50 4.42 -6.48
C THR A 68 -25.41 5.71 -7.30
N ASP A 69 -24.59 5.68 -8.35
CA ASP A 69 -24.38 6.76 -9.30
C ASP A 69 -25.42 6.83 -10.42
N GLU A 70 -26.56 6.17 -10.23
CA GLU A 70 -27.67 6.21 -11.20
C GLU A 70 -28.15 7.65 -11.43
N GLY A 71 -28.33 8.03 -12.70
CA GLY A 71 -28.72 9.37 -13.10
C GLY A 71 -27.59 10.40 -13.14
N LEU A 72 -26.40 10.12 -12.60
CA LEU A 72 -25.23 10.97 -12.73
C LEU A 72 -24.63 10.87 -14.14
N VAL A 73 -24.13 11.98 -14.65
CA VAL A 73 -23.52 12.09 -15.99
C VAL A 73 -22.15 12.72 -15.87
N ALA A 74 -21.12 12.03 -16.31
CA ALA A 74 -19.77 12.53 -16.32
C ALA A 74 -19.66 13.83 -17.14
N GLY A 75 -18.91 14.81 -16.63
CA GLY A 75 -18.74 16.14 -17.21
C GLY A 75 -19.92 17.11 -16.98
N ARG A 76 -21.08 16.61 -16.56
CA ARG A 76 -22.23 17.43 -16.13
C ARG A 76 -22.25 17.59 -14.61
N ASP A 77 -22.14 16.48 -13.90
CA ASP A 77 -22.33 16.43 -12.45
C ASP A 77 -20.99 16.55 -11.72
N LEU A 78 -20.95 17.39 -10.69
CA LEU A 78 -19.74 17.60 -9.90
C LEU A 78 -19.55 16.48 -8.89
N LEU A 79 -18.33 15.93 -8.85
CA LEU A 79 -17.86 15.04 -7.82
C LEU A 79 -17.05 15.88 -6.80
N TYR A 80 -17.70 16.46 -5.79
CA TYR A 80 -17.09 17.40 -4.83
C TYR A 80 -15.87 16.82 -4.11
N CYS A 81 -15.99 15.53 -3.73
CA CYS A 81 -14.90 14.70 -3.22
C CYS A 81 -14.99 13.34 -3.87
N HIS A 82 -13.88 12.66 -4.00
CA HIS A 82 -13.85 11.25 -4.38
C HIS A 82 -12.69 10.51 -3.69
N CYS A 83 -12.83 9.21 -3.59
CA CYS A 83 -11.75 8.29 -3.21
C CYS A 83 -12.01 6.91 -3.80
N LYS A 84 -11.03 6.04 -3.69
CA LYS A 84 -11.21 4.60 -3.92
C LYS A 84 -10.86 3.82 -2.67
N THR A 85 -11.44 2.64 -2.53
CA THR A 85 -11.09 1.67 -1.51
C THR A 85 -10.73 0.35 -2.16
N MET A 86 -9.73 -0.34 -1.59
CA MET A 86 -9.22 -1.61 -2.08
C MET A 86 -9.37 -2.65 -0.98
N ARG A 87 -9.90 -3.81 -1.31
CA ARG A 87 -10.07 -4.91 -0.37
C ARG A 87 -8.82 -5.78 -0.32
N PHE A 88 -8.32 -6.01 0.90
CA PHE A 88 -7.23 -6.93 1.19
C PHE A 88 -7.72 -8.01 2.15
N ASP A 89 -7.18 -9.20 2.06
CA ASP A 89 -7.30 -10.17 3.13
C ASP A 89 -6.64 -9.64 4.40
N CYS A 90 -7.28 -9.88 5.54
CA CYS A 90 -6.82 -9.39 6.82
C CYS A 90 -7.09 -10.39 7.93
N VAL A 91 -6.18 -10.46 8.88
CA VAL A 91 -6.35 -11.23 10.10
C VAL A 91 -6.21 -10.31 11.30
N TYR A 92 -7.16 -10.38 12.20
CA TYR A 92 -7.21 -9.60 13.43
C TYR A 92 -7.16 -10.52 14.64
N ARG A 93 -6.26 -10.22 15.57
CA ARG A 93 -6.16 -10.88 16.86
C ARG A 93 -6.76 -9.99 17.94
N ARG A 94 -7.84 -10.45 18.58
CA ARG A 94 -8.49 -9.75 19.69
C ARG A 94 -7.68 -9.87 20.98
N SER A 95 -7.95 -9.01 21.95
CA SER A 95 -7.29 -9.00 23.25
C SER A 95 -7.46 -10.32 24.04
N ASN A 96 -8.57 -11.02 23.82
CA ASN A 96 -8.85 -12.34 24.41
C ASN A 96 -8.13 -13.51 23.69
N GLY A 97 -7.37 -13.22 22.62
CA GLY A 97 -6.65 -14.21 21.83
C GLY A 97 -7.41 -14.77 20.63
N ALA A 98 -8.68 -14.44 20.45
CA ALA A 98 -9.44 -14.87 19.29
C ALA A 98 -8.84 -14.33 17.99
N ILE A 99 -8.74 -15.19 16.98
CA ILE A 99 -8.26 -14.86 15.64
C ILE A 99 -9.46 -14.75 14.70
N GLU A 100 -9.63 -13.59 14.12
CA GLU A 100 -10.69 -13.30 13.16
C GLU A 100 -10.08 -13.13 11.75
N ARG A 101 -10.72 -13.76 10.75
CA ARG A 101 -10.35 -13.64 9.35
C ARG A 101 -11.44 -12.86 8.61
N GLY A 102 -11.03 -11.86 7.88
CA GLY A 102 -11.92 -10.99 7.12
C GLY A 102 -11.13 -10.06 6.24
N TYR A 103 -11.58 -8.80 6.11
CA TYR A 103 -11.01 -7.88 5.16
C TYR A 103 -10.53 -6.58 5.80
N SER A 104 -9.44 -6.05 5.23
CA SER A 104 -9.04 -4.65 5.38
C SER A 104 -9.48 -3.88 4.14
N TYR A 105 -10.07 -2.72 4.34
CA TYR A 105 -10.43 -1.80 3.26
C TYR A 105 -9.46 -0.62 3.25
N GLY A 106 -8.50 -0.64 2.32
CA GLY A 106 -7.49 0.40 2.15
C GLY A 106 -8.06 1.60 1.41
N ILE A 107 -8.04 2.80 2.00
CA ILE A 107 -8.50 4.05 1.36
C ILE A 107 -7.33 4.72 0.65
N SER A 108 -7.56 5.13 -0.58
CA SER A 108 -6.60 5.88 -1.38
C SER A 108 -7.24 6.93 -2.29
N SER A 109 -6.40 7.77 -2.87
CA SER A 109 -6.82 8.82 -3.83
C SER A 109 -7.93 9.72 -3.28
N VAL A 110 -7.84 10.09 -1.99
CA VAL A 110 -8.79 11.03 -1.39
C VAL A 110 -8.55 12.42 -1.96
N TYR A 111 -9.51 12.90 -2.74
CA TYR A 111 -9.42 14.18 -3.41
C TYR A 111 -10.66 15.02 -3.16
N THR A 112 -10.46 16.32 -3.02
CA THR A 112 -11.54 17.32 -2.98
C THR A 112 -11.23 18.36 -4.05
N LEU A 113 -12.21 18.66 -4.87
CA LEU A 113 -12.09 19.67 -5.91
C LEU A 113 -11.59 21.00 -5.30
N PRO A 114 -10.60 21.68 -5.91
CA PRO A 114 -9.94 22.86 -5.34
C PRO A 114 -10.91 23.96 -4.90
N ALA A 115 -11.94 24.22 -5.68
CA ALA A 115 -12.96 25.24 -5.39
C ALA A 115 -13.80 24.94 -4.13
N PHE A 116 -13.77 23.69 -3.63
CA PHE A 116 -14.60 23.24 -2.50
C PHE A 116 -13.76 22.86 -1.26
N ARG A 117 -12.46 23.06 -1.30
CA ARG A 117 -11.55 22.80 -0.16
C ARG A 117 -11.84 23.76 1.01
N LYS A 118 -11.37 23.38 2.20
CA LYS A 118 -11.52 24.14 3.47
C LYS A 118 -12.98 24.37 3.91
N ARG A 119 -13.93 23.58 3.39
CA ARG A 119 -15.37 23.66 3.76
C ARG A 119 -15.82 22.46 4.60
N GLY A 120 -14.90 21.63 5.09
CA GLY A 120 -15.23 20.43 5.87
C GLY A 120 -15.70 19.22 5.06
N LEU A 121 -15.79 19.33 3.72
CA LEU A 121 -16.37 18.28 2.86
C LEU A 121 -15.62 16.96 2.92
N ALA A 122 -14.27 16.98 2.92
CA ALA A 122 -13.48 15.77 3.01
C ALA A 122 -13.74 14.99 4.32
N GLY A 123 -13.88 15.70 5.45
CA GLY A 123 -14.21 15.06 6.73
C GLY A 123 -15.59 14.43 6.72
N PHE A 124 -16.60 15.15 6.24
CA PHE A 124 -17.97 14.61 6.05
C PHE A 124 -17.96 13.40 5.14
N PHE A 125 -17.35 13.51 3.95
CA PHE A 125 -17.26 12.47 2.95
C PHE A 125 -16.65 11.17 3.53
N LEU A 126 -15.48 11.27 4.16
CA LEU A 126 -14.80 10.12 4.74
C LEU A 126 -15.55 9.49 5.91
N THR A 127 -16.27 10.28 6.71
CA THR A 127 -17.14 9.75 7.76
C THR A 127 -18.26 8.89 7.18
N GLU A 128 -18.88 9.35 6.09
CA GLU A 128 -19.93 8.58 5.41
C GLU A 128 -19.36 7.35 4.69
N VAL A 129 -18.19 7.47 4.04
CA VAL A 129 -17.49 6.31 3.45
C VAL A 129 -17.19 5.26 4.53
N ALA A 130 -16.69 5.65 5.69
CA ALA A 130 -16.42 4.71 6.80
C ALA A 130 -17.66 3.92 7.20
N LYS A 131 -18.83 4.57 7.29
CA LYS A 131 -20.11 3.89 7.56
C LYS A 131 -20.47 2.87 6.49
N GLN A 132 -20.23 3.20 5.21
CA GLN A 132 -20.46 2.25 4.11
C GLN A 132 -19.50 1.06 4.21
N LEU A 133 -18.21 1.29 4.51
CA LEU A 133 -17.24 0.21 4.66
C LEU A 133 -17.59 -0.76 5.78
N GLU A 134 -18.19 -0.28 6.86
CA GLU A 134 -18.62 -1.12 7.99
C GLU A 134 -19.76 -2.08 7.61
N THR A 135 -20.53 -1.78 6.55
CA THR A 135 -21.60 -2.64 6.05
C THR A 135 -21.12 -3.70 5.05
N LEU A 136 -19.88 -3.60 4.58
CA LEU A 136 -19.32 -4.54 3.61
C LEU A 136 -19.06 -5.92 4.24
N PRO A 137 -18.82 -6.97 3.41
CA PRO A 137 -18.55 -8.30 3.93
C PRO A 137 -17.34 -8.36 4.86
N LYS A 138 -17.51 -8.94 6.05
CA LYS A 138 -16.45 -9.23 7.04
C LYS A 138 -15.44 -8.08 7.27
N PRO A 139 -15.89 -6.84 7.52
CA PRO A 139 -15.00 -5.72 7.69
C PRO A 139 -14.31 -5.84 9.06
N LEU A 140 -12.99 -5.93 9.07
CA LEU A 140 -12.19 -5.95 10.29
C LEU A 140 -11.57 -4.58 10.55
N ILE A 141 -11.02 -3.97 9.50
CA ILE A 141 -10.25 -2.75 9.62
C ILE A 141 -10.29 -1.93 8.32
N SER A 142 -10.16 -0.63 8.44
CA SER A 142 -9.83 0.23 7.30
C SER A 142 -8.45 0.83 7.52
N VAL A 143 -7.61 0.83 6.49
CA VAL A 143 -6.27 1.39 6.51
C VAL A 143 -6.12 2.51 5.49
N LEU A 144 -5.21 3.44 5.76
CA LEU A 144 -4.80 4.48 4.82
C LEU A 144 -3.38 4.97 5.15
N TYR A 145 -2.81 5.73 4.21
CA TYR A 145 -1.47 6.30 4.34
C TYR A 145 -1.54 7.80 4.10
N SER A 146 -1.40 8.57 5.19
CA SER A 146 -1.67 10.02 5.21
C SER A 146 -0.46 10.84 4.74
N ASP A 147 -0.67 11.70 3.75
CA ASP A 147 0.28 12.74 3.34
C ASP A 147 -0.06 14.12 3.92
N VAL A 148 -1.18 14.23 4.66
CA VAL A 148 -1.62 15.48 5.30
C VAL A 148 -1.34 15.52 6.81
N GLY A 149 -0.40 14.70 7.26
CA GLY A 149 -0.02 14.56 8.66
C GLY A 149 -0.97 13.66 9.46
N PRO A 150 -0.69 13.45 10.76
CA PRO A 150 -1.40 12.44 11.56
C PRO A 150 -2.79 12.90 12.02
N SER A 151 -3.03 14.19 12.17
CA SER A 151 -4.17 14.69 12.94
C SER A 151 -5.50 14.70 12.18
N PHE A 152 -5.49 14.82 10.86
CA PHE A 152 -6.73 14.92 10.09
C PHE A 152 -7.52 13.61 10.16
N TYR A 153 -6.91 12.50 9.79
CA TYR A 153 -7.54 11.19 9.80
C TYR A 153 -7.78 10.64 11.21
N ASP A 154 -6.90 11.00 12.17
CA ASP A 154 -7.08 10.61 13.58
C ASP A 154 -8.40 11.10 14.18
N LYS A 155 -8.82 12.32 13.83
CA LYS A 155 -10.11 12.90 14.24
C LYS A 155 -11.31 12.18 13.63
N LEU A 156 -11.11 11.50 12.51
CA LEU A 156 -12.16 10.75 11.82
C LEU A 156 -12.18 9.27 12.22
N GLY A 157 -11.26 8.84 13.10
CA GLY A 157 -11.21 7.47 13.62
C GLY A 157 -10.05 6.62 13.10
N TRP A 158 -9.33 7.03 12.06
CA TRP A 158 -8.11 6.37 11.59
C TRP A 158 -6.92 6.78 12.46
N LYS A 159 -6.61 5.97 13.45
CA LYS A 159 -5.52 6.23 14.39
C LYS A 159 -4.16 6.03 13.73
N CYS A 160 -3.28 7.02 13.91
CA CYS A 160 -1.93 6.99 13.35
C CYS A 160 -1.06 5.94 14.06
N HIS A 161 -0.40 5.10 13.29
CA HIS A 161 0.55 4.09 13.75
C HIS A 161 2.00 4.58 13.63
N PRO A 162 2.94 4.01 14.40
CA PRO A 162 4.35 4.22 14.14
C PRO A 162 4.68 3.91 12.68
N SER A 163 5.46 4.77 12.07
CA SER A 163 5.76 4.70 10.64
C SER A 163 7.27 4.97 10.46
N ASN A 164 8.07 3.91 10.42
CA ASN A 164 9.51 3.99 10.20
C ASN A 164 9.84 3.60 8.75
N MET A 165 11.04 3.96 8.30
CA MET A 165 11.60 3.49 7.04
C MET A 165 13.10 3.31 7.16
N ALA A 166 13.63 2.40 6.34
CA ALA A 166 15.04 2.29 6.04
C ALA A 166 15.28 2.71 4.60
N THR A 167 16.31 3.50 4.36
CA THR A 167 16.69 3.99 3.03
C THR A 167 18.13 3.58 2.74
N LEU A 168 18.35 3.06 1.52
CA LEU A 168 19.65 2.75 0.97
C LEU A 168 19.85 3.60 -0.29
N GLU A 169 20.89 4.45 -0.29
CA GLU A 169 21.24 5.24 -1.47
C GLU A 169 21.94 4.38 -2.52
N VAL A 170 21.50 4.51 -3.78
CA VAL A 170 22.01 3.72 -4.90
C VAL A 170 23.12 4.45 -5.68
N ALA A 171 23.15 5.78 -5.60
CA ALA A 171 24.02 6.64 -6.42
C ALA A 171 25.52 6.60 -6.06
N HIS A 172 25.88 6.13 -4.89
CA HIS A 172 27.27 5.95 -4.49
C HIS A 172 27.57 4.45 -4.35
N PRO A 173 28.08 3.80 -5.41
CA PRO A 173 28.67 2.50 -5.23
C PRO A 173 29.92 2.68 -4.34
N ARG A 174 29.78 2.55 -3.02
CA ARG A 174 30.93 2.07 -2.27
C ARG A 174 31.24 0.72 -2.88
N ASP A 175 32.51 0.50 -3.22
CA ASP A 175 32.97 -0.83 -3.59
C ASP A 175 32.61 -1.78 -2.46
N ILE A 176 31.42 -2.33 -2.54
CA ILE A 176 30.99 -3.39 -1.65
C ILE A 176 31.90 -4.53 -2.04
N LYS A 177 32.95 -4.77 -1.24
CA LYS A 177 33.90 -5.87 -1.47
C LYS A 177 33.06 -7.09 -1.80
N ALA A 178 33.28 -7.65 -2.98
CA ALA A 178 32.58 -8.86 -3.41
C ALA A 178 32.64 -9.89 -2.26
N SER A 179 31.51 -10.44 -1.89
CA SER A 179 31.51 -11.52 -0.92
C SER A 179 32.22 -12.70 -1.57
N ASP A 180 33.21 -13.28 -0.88
CA ASP A 180 33.87 -14.51 -1.35
C ASP A 180 32.91 -15.71 -1.43
N THR A 181 31.69 -15.56 -0.91
CA THR A 181 30.64 -16.60 -0.93
C THR A 181 29.52 -16.15 -1.88
N ALA A 182 29.43 -16.81 -3.02
CA ALA A 182 28.28 -16.62 -3.91
C ALA A 182 27.01 -17.19 -3.23
N ILE A 183 26.03 -16.31 -2.97
CA ILE A 183 24.70 -16.71 -2.50
C ILE A 183 23.84 -16.95 -3.74
N GLU A 184 23.39 -18.18 -3.91
CA GLU A 184 22.47 -18.53 -4.97
C GLU A 184 21.08 -17.96 -4.66
N MET A 185 20.48 -17.28 -5.63
CA MET A 185 19.16 -16.63 -5.49
C MET A 185 18.27 -17.00 -6.67
N GLU A 186 17.01 -17.26 -6.34
CA GLU A 186 15.94 -17.43 -7.31
C GLU A 186 15.29 -16.08 -7.61
N THR A 187 15.06 -15.79 -8.89
CA THR A 187 14.32 -14.58 -9.32
C THR A 187 12.82 -14.82 -9.17
N LEU A 188 12.12 -13.84 -8.62
CA LEU A 188 10.67 -13.84 -8.45
C LEU A 188 10.01 -12.95 -9.50
N THR A 189 8.98 -13.50 -10.15
CA THR A 189 8.13 -12.82 -11.14
C THR A 189 6.65 -12.92 -10.72
N LEU A 190 5.76 -12.15 -11.35
CA LEU A 190 4.33 -12.13 -11.00
C LEU A 190 3.58 -13.32 -11.63
N ASP A 191 3.95 -14.53 -11.22
CA ASP A 191 3.43 -15.80 -11.72
C ASP A 191 2.73 -16.63 -10.62
N GLU A 192 2.32 -17.84 -10.96
CA GLU A 192 1.65 -18.78 -10.04
C GLU A 192 2.59 -19.29 -8.92
N GLU A 193 3.89 -19.36 -9.17
CA GLU A 193 4.85 -19.77 -8.13
C GLU A 193 4.98 -18.68 -7.05
N LEU A 194 4.94 -17.40 -7.43
CA LEU A 194 4.86 -16.30 -6.47
C LEU A 194 3.55 -16.36 -5.66
N ALA A 195 2.42 -16.70 -6.28
CA ALA A 195 1.14 -16.83 -5.57
C ALA A 195 1.24 -17.91 -4.48
N LYS A 196 1.73 -19.11 -4.81
CA LYS A 196 1.94 -20.21 -3.84
C LYS A 196 2.94 -19.84 -2.74
N PHE A 197 4.01 -19.16 -3.11
CA PHE A 197 5.01 -18.67 -2.16
C PHE A 197 4.38 -17.70 -1.14
N LEU A 198 3.58 -16.71 -1.61
CA LEU A 198 2.90 -15.77 -0.73
C LEU A 198 1.82 -16.44 0.14
N GLU A 199 1.11 -17.45 -0.36
CA GLU A 199 0.18 -18.23 0.46
C GLU A 199 0.90 -18.91 1.64
N SER A 200 2.07 -19.49 1.39
CA SER A 200 2.90 -20.10 2.43
C SER A 200 3.41 -19.06 3.43
N ASP A 201 3.87 -17.90 2.95
CA ASP A 201 4.34 -16.82 3.81
C ASP A 201 3.21 -16.19 4.62
N ASN A 202 2.02 -16.02 4.03
CA ASN A 202 0.82 -15.56 4.73
C ASN A 202 0.42 -16.51 5.87
N ALA A 203 0.54 -17.82 5.69
CA ALA A 203 0.30 -18.77 6.78
C ALA A 203 1.26 -18.53 7.94
N ARG A 204 2.53 -18.26 7.67
CA ARG A 204 3.54 -17.90 8.70
C ARG A 204 3.23 -16.55 9.36
N LEU A 205 2.85 -15.52 8.61
CA LEU A 205 2.43 -14.23 9.18
C LEU A 205 1.27 -14.40 10.16
N VAL A 206 0.30 -15.25 9.84
CA VAL A 206 -0.84 -15.54 10.72
C VAL A 206 -0.40 -16.31 11.97
N GLU A 207 0.51 -17.26 11.84
CA GLU A 207 1.07 -18.00 12.99
C GLU A 207 1.87 -17.06 13.91
N GLU A 208 2.72 -16.22 13.36
CA GLU A 208 3.49 -15.20 14.08
C GLU A 208 2.57 -14.20 14.80
N LEU A 209 1.49 -13.74 14.13
CA LEU A 209 0.48 -12.89 14.74
C LEU A 209 -0.18 -13.57 15.94
N SER A 210 -0.48 -14.86 15.83
CA SER A 210 -1.13 -15.63 16.87
C SER A 210 -0.22 -15.82 18.10
N ASN A 211 1.06 -16.06 17.87
CA ASN A 211 2.03 -16.45 18.91
C ASN A 211 2.68 -15.25 19.62
N ASN A 212 2.99 -14.17 18.88
CA ASN A 212 3.83 -13.08 19.41
C ASN A 212 3.06 -11.99 20.15
N PHE A 213 1.73 -11.88 19.97
CA PHE A 213 0.93 -10.78 20.52
C PHE A 213 -0.07 -11.22 21.59
N GLN A 214 0.32 -12.14 22.48
CA GLN A 214 -0.58 -12.85 23.41
C GLN A 214 -1.41 -11.96 24.36
N LYS A 215 -1.07 -10.69 24.57
CA LYS A 215 -1.76 -9.82 25.55
C LYS A 215 -2.28 -8.51 24.93
N ARG A 216 -2.27 -8.38 23.60
CA ARG A 216 -2.69 -7.15 22.94
C ARG A 216 -3.42 -7.45 21.63
N GLU A 217 -4.25 -6.52 21.22
CA GLU A 217 -4.81 -6.56 19.90
C GLU A 217 -3.74 -6.31 18.83
N ALA A 218 -3.80 -7.07 17.77
CA ALA A 218 -2.91 -6.91 16.63
C ALA A 218 -3.62 -7.32 15.34
N PHE A 219 -3.16 -6.82 14.21
CA PHE A 219 -3.65 -7.24 12.91
C PHE A 219 -2.54 -7.27 11.87
N VAL A 220 -2.78 -8.02 10.83
CA VAL A 220 -1.94 -8.07 9.64
C VAL A 220 -2.81 -8.02 8.39
N VAL A 221 -2.43 -7.16 7.46
CA VAL A 221 -2.93 -7.18 6.08
C VAL A 221 -2.07 -8.18 5.31
N LEU A 222 -2.68 -9.04 4.50
CA LEU A 222 -1.96 -10.12 3.84
C LEU A 222 -1.63 -9.74 2.39
N PRO A 223 -0.34 -9.79 1.97
CA PRO A 223 0.03 -9.58 0.57
C PRO A 223 -0.45 -10.72 -0.31
N THR A 224 -0.91 -10.41 -1.51
CA THR A 224 -1.23 -11.38 -2.55
C THR A 224 -0.48 -11.04 -3.85
N ARG A 225 -0.28 -12.02 -4.74
CA ARG A 225 0.29 -11.77 -6.05
C ARG A 225 -0.46 -10.64 -6.77
N ASP A 226 -1.77 -10.67 -6.72
CA ASP A 226 -2.63 -9.70 -7.42
C ASP A 226 -2.49 -8.28 -6.84
N SER A 227 -2.35 -8.14 -5.51
CA SER A 227 -2.11 -6.85 -4.88
C SER A 227 -0.73 -6.28 -5.25
N LEU A 228 0.29 -7.13 -5.36
CA LEU A 228 1.63 -6.74 -5.83
C LEU A 228 1.62 -6.38 -7.32
N GLU A 229 0.90 -7.14 -8.16
CA GLU A 229 0.74 -6.83 -9.58
C GLU A 229 0.12 -5.44 -9.78
N TRP A 230 -0.89 -5.10 -8.98
CA TRP A 230 -1.51 -3.78 -9.04
C TRP A 230 -0.51 -2.63 -8.81
N GLN A 231 0.41 -2.79 -7.85
CA GLN A 231 1.51 -1.84 -7.62
C GLN A 231 2.50 -1.85 -8.79
N PHE A 232 2.80 -3.04 -9.32
CA PHE A 232 3.75 -3.24 -10.40
C PHE A 232 3.30 -2.61 -11.72
N ILE A 233 1.99 -2.62 -12.02
CA ILE A 233 1.38 -1.93 -13.17
C ILE A 233 1.75 -0.44 -13.15
N ASN A 234 1.74 0.20 -11.98
CA ASN A 234 2.14 1.60 -11.84
C ASN A 234 3.57 1.84 -12.36
N GLY A 235 4.55 1.07 -11.85
CA GLY A 235 5.96 1.17 -12.26
C GLY A 235 6.16 0.90 -13.75
N THR A 236 5.52 -0.15 -14.27
CA THR A 236 5.58 -0.53 -15.69
C THR A 236 5.01 0.58 -16.59
N HIS A 237 3.92 1.22 -16.19
CA HIS A 237 3.33 2.34 -16.95
C HIS A 237 4.29 3.53 -17.03
N TYR A 238 4.86 3.95 -15.90
CA TYR A 238 5.83 5.05 -15.86
C TYR A 238 7.11 4.71 -16.67
N ALA A 239 7.61 3.47 -16.59
CA ALA A 239 8.77 3.03 -17.37
C ALA A 239 8.51 3.13 -18.89
N ARG A 240 7.31 2.72 -19.32
CA ARG A 240 6.90 2.83 -20.74
C ARG A 240 6.84 4.29 -21.20
N VAL A 241 6.24 5.18 -20.40
CA VAL A 241 6.15 6.61 -20.72
C VAL A 241 7.53 7.28 -20.71
N ALA A 242 8.42 6.88 -19.83
CA ALA A 242 9.80 7.36 -19.77
C ALA A 242 10.72 6.80 -20.88
N GLY A 243 10.20 5.90 -21.72
CA GLY A 243 10.94 5.36 -22.88
C GLY A 243 12.04 4.36 -22.51
N PHE A 244 11.87 3.58 -21.46
CA PHE A 244 12.79 2.48 -21.17
C PHE A 244 12.65 1.37 -22.21
N ASP A 245 13.76 0.89 -22.73
CA ASP A 245 13.82 -0.22 -23.69
C ASP A 245 13.31 -1.52 -23.10
N GLU A 246 13.62 -1.77 -21.81
CA GLU A 246 13.12 -2.89 -21.03
C GLU A 246 12.15 -2.40 -19.96
N LEU A 247 11.02 -3.07 -19.84
CA LEU A 247 10.06 -2.79 -18.77
C LEU A 247 10.38 -3.65 -17.53
N PRO A 248 9.99 -3.18 -16.32
CA PRO A 248 10.05 -4.02 -15.12
C PRO A 248 9.38 -5.38 -15.35
N SER A 249 10.07 -6.47 -15.01
CA SER A 249 9.58 -7.84 -15.16
C SER A 249 9.83 -8.69 -13.91
N ARG A 250 10.85 -8.33 -13.12
CA ARG A 250 11.16 -8.99 -11.85
C ARG A 250 10.55 -8.21 -10.71
N CYS A 251 9.87 -8.91 -9.80
CA CYS A 251 9.29 -8.32 -8.60
C CYS A 251 10.05 -8.70 -7.32
N GLY A 252 11.15 -9.43 -7.40
CA GLY A 252 11.93 -9.81 -6.24
C GLY A 252 12.97 -10.89 -6.49
N VAL A 253 13.62 -11.28 -5.39
CA VAL A 253 14.51 -12.44 -5.30
C VAL A 253 14.32 -13.16 -3.97
N LYS A 254 14.59 -14.47 -3.94
CA LYS A 254 14.65 -15.25 -2.70
C LYS A 254 15.89 -16.15 -2.68
N VAL A 255 16.43 -16.38 -1.51
CA VAL A 255 17.42 -17.43 -1.21
C VAL A 255 16.69 -18.70 -0.76
N ASN A 256 15.67 -18.51 0.07
CA ASN A 256 14.75 -19.55 0.53
C ASN A 256 13.48 -18.86 1.07
N ASP A 257 12.54 -19.64 1.58
CA ASP A 257 11.27 -19.11 2.07
C ASP A 257 11.37 -18.20 3.31
N ASN A 258 12.51 -18.16 3.99
CA ASN A 258 12.76 -17.29 5.16
C ASN A 258 13.69 -16.11 4.84
N ALA A 259 14.12 -15.98 3.58
CA ALA A 259 15.06 -14.95 3.15
C ALA A 259 14.73 -14.51 1.73
N PHE A 260 14.02 -13.40 1.62
CA PHE A 260 13.56 -12.86 0.34
C PHE A 260 13.33 -11.35 0.41
N VAL A 261 13.25 -10.72 -0.75
CA VAL A 261 12.83 -9.33 -0.93
C VAL A 261 11.96 -9.21 -2.17
N LEU A 262 10.77 -8.62 -1.99
CA LEU A 262 9.85 -8.27 -3.07
C LEU A 262 9.82 -6.75 -3.24
N TRP A 263 9.70 -6.25 -4.48
CA TRP A 263 9.76 -4.84 -4.78
C TRP A 263 8.83 -4.42 -5.92
N TRP A 264 8.63 -3.11 -6.02
CA TRP A 264 8.08 -2.46 -7.19
C TRP A 264 8.78 -1.12 -7.47
N HIS A 265 8.68 -0.65 -8.70
CA HIS A 265 9.39 0.51 -9.21
C HIS A 265 8.53 1.77 -9.14
N ASN A 266 8.88 2.73 -8.30
CA ASN A 266 8.26 4.06 -8.30
C ASN A 266 9.19 5.05 -9.03
N LEU A 267 9.03 5.12 -10.35
CA LEU A 267 9.84 6.01 -11.19
C LEU A 267 9.55 7.49 -10.89
N LYS A 268 8.32 7.80 -10.46
CA LYS A 268 7.93 9.17 -10.08
C LYS A 268 8.79 9.69 -8.93
N GLU A 269 9.11 8.84 -7.96
CA GLU A 269 9.90 9.20 -6.77
C GLU A 269 11.35 8.73 -6.88
N SER A 270 11.77 8.22 -8.05
CA SER A 270 13.11 7.62 -8.26
C SER A 270 13.47 6.57 -7.21
N THR A 271 12.50 5.76 -6.80
CA THR A 271 12.60 4.84 -5.66
C THR A 271 12.20 3.41 -6.06
N LEU A 272 13.02 2.43 -5.69
CA LEU A 272 12.60 1.04 -5.61
C LEU A 272 12.02 0.80 -4.21
N TYR A 273 10.72 0.63 -4.11
CA TYR A 273 10.09 0.27 -2.85
C TYR A 273 10.13 -1.24 -2.63
N VAL A 274 10.66 -1.66 -1.50
CA VAL A 274 10.47 -3.02 -1.03
C VAL A 274 9.04 -3.14 -0.55
N SER A 275 8.27 -4.01 -1.21
CA SER A 275 6.87 -4.29 -0.87
C SER A 275 6.78 -5.15 0.37
N HIS A 276 7.55 -6.25 0.40
CA HIS A 276 7.58 -7.24 1.46
C HIS A 276 8.95 -7.92 1.53
N ALA A 277 9.44 -8.21 2.74
CA ALA A 277 10.74 -8.83 2.90
C ALA A 277 10.86 -9.64 4.19
N ARG A 278 11.66 -10.70 4.13
CA ARG A 278 12.19 -11.41 5.30
C ARG A 278 13.71 -11.45 5.23
N PHE A 279 14.34 -11.07 6.32
CA PHE A 279 15.79 -11.16 6.49
C PHE A 279 16.10 -12.07 7.68
N PRO A 280 17.07 -13.00 7.57
CA PRO A 280 17.39 -13.89 8.66
C PRO A 280 17.97 -13.11 9.86
N ASP A 281 17.44 -13.39 11.06
CA ASP A 281 17.89 -12.76 12.31
C ASP A 281 19.18 -13.38 12.87
N SER A 282 19.49 -14.62 12.50
CA SER A 282 20.63 -15.39 13.02
C SER A 282 21.06 -16.50 12.05
N GLY A 283 22.22 -17.10 12.31
CA GLY A 283 22.82 -18.17 11.52
C GLY A 283 24.10 -17.73 10.83
N ASP A 284 24.94 -18.71 10.48
CA ASP A 284 26.33 -18.48 10.00
C ASP A 284 26.42 -17.62 8.75
N ASN A 285 25.39 -17.67 7.88
CA ASN A 285 25.33 -16.91 6.63
C ASN A 285 24.30 -15.76 6.67
N ALA A 286 23.69 -15.47 7.80
CA ALA A 286 22.58 -14.51 7.88
C ALA A 286 22.96 -13.12 7.36
N THR A 287 24.15 -12.62 7.69
CA THR A 287 24.65 -11.32 7.21
C THR A 287 24.95 -11.35 5.72
N ALA A 288 25.55 -12.43 5.21
CA ALA A 288 25.86 -12.58 3.79
C ALA A 288 24.58 -12.66 2.95
N ILE A 289 23.56 -13.41 3.42
CA ILE A 289 22.24 -13.51 2.78
C ILE A 289 21.54 -12.14 2.75
N THR A 290 21.47 -11.45 3.88
CA THR A 290 20.84 -10.11 3.96
C THR A 290 21.53 -9.15 2.99
N ARG A 291 22.84 -9.13 2.96
CA ARG A 291 23.63 -8.33 2.02
C ARG A 291 23.30 -8.66 0.57
N ALA A 292 23.28 -9.93 0.19
CA ALA A 292 22.99 -10.36 -1.18
C ALA A 292 21.60 -9.93 -1.64
N LEU A 293 20.58 -10.03 -0.77
CA LEU A 293 19.22 -9.56 -1.05
C LEU A 293 19.17 -8.04 -1.28
N LEU A 294 19.87 -7.26 -0.45
CA LEU A 294 19.95 -5.80 -0.62
C LEU A 294 20.71 -5.40 -1.88
N GLU A 295 21.81 -6.09 -2.19
CA GLU A 295 22.58 -5.87 -3.44
C GLU A 295 21.72 -6.13 -4.67
N ALA A 296 20.90 -7.20 -4.67
CA ALA A 296 19.98 -7.50 -5.75
C ALA A 296 18.94 -6.38 -5.94
N ALA A 297 18.35 -5.86 -4.85
CA ALA A 297 17.44 -4.73 -4.92
C ALA A 297 18.13 -3.45 -5.43
N MET A 298 19.34 -3.15 -4.98
CA MET A 298 20.10 -2.01 -5.49
C MET A 298 20.51 -2.16 -6.95
N GLN A 299 20.83 -3.37 -7.43
CA GLN A 299 21.09 -3.64 -8.85
C GLN A 299 19.85 -3.40 -9.70
N GLU A 300 18.67 -3.85 -9.24
CA GLU A 300 17.41 -3.57 -9.91
C GLU A 300 17.11 -2.08 -9.95
N ALA A 301 17.31 -1.37 -8.85
CA ALA A 301 17.16 0.09 -8.81
C ALA A 301 18.06 0.79 -9.83
N ARG A 302 19.35 0.42 -9.93
CA ARG A 302 20.28 0.97 -10.93
C ARG A 302 19.82 0.73 -12.35
N LYS A 303 19.33 -0.48 -12.67
CA LYS A 303 18.81 -0.85 -13.98
C LYS A 303 17.74 0.13 -14.46
N PHE A 304 16.87 0.58 -13.55
CA PHE A 304 15.79 1.52 -13.82
C PHE A 304 16.12 2.97 -13.44
N LYS A 305 17.41 3.30 -13.24
CA LYS A 305 17.89 4.66 -12.89
C LYS A 305 17.21 5.23 -11.64
N LEU A 306 16.84 4.38 -10.71
CA LEU A 306 16.31 4.78 -9.42
C LEU A 306 17.47 5.11 -8.47
N THR A 307 17.28 6.09 -7.60
CA THR A 307 18.34 6.63 -6.74
C THR A 307 18.42 5.97 -5.38
N LYS A 308 17.35 5.31 -4.96
CA LYS A 308 17.26 4.70 -3.62
C LYS A 308 16.39 3.44 -3.60
N VAL A 309 16.67 2.60 -2.60
CA VAL A 309 15.83 1.49 -2.17
C VAL A 309 15.23 1.84 -0.82
N VAL A 310 13.92 1.70 -0.65
CA VAL A 310 13.21 2.07 0.60
C VAL A 310 12.39 0.90 1.11
N LEU A 311 12.54 0.60 2.40
CA LEU A 311 11.76 -0.38 3.14
C LEU A 311 10.93 0.34 4.21
N TRP A 312 9.65 0.03 4.32
CA TRP A 312 8.81 0.49 5.41
C TRP A 312 8.84 -0.52 6.56
N ASP A 313 8.82 -0.02 7.80
CA ASP A 313 8.92 -0.79 9.03
C ASP A 313 9.99 -1.90 8.96
N PRO A 314 11.26 -1.51 8.79
CA PRO A 314 12.34 -2.44 8.51
C PRO A 314 12.44 -3.51 9.59
N PRO A 315 12.50 -4.81 9.23
CA PRO A 315 12.59 -5.90 10.18
C PRO A 315 13.94 -5.94 10.90
N SER A 316 13.97 -6.57 12.08
CA SER A 316 15.17 -6.65 12.96
C SER A 316 16.39 -7.24 12.26
N GLY A 317 16.20 -8.25 11.43
CA GLY A 317 17.29 -8.88 10.66
C GLY A 317 18.05 -7.92 9.75
N LEU A 318 17.39 -6.88 9.24
CA LEU A 318 18.03 -5.81 8.46
C LEU A 318 18.84 -4.85 9.34
N LEU A 319 18.40 -4.60 10.57
CA LEU A 319 18.95 -3.55 11.45
C LEU A 319 20.09 -4.03 12.32
N ARG A 320 20.58 -5.28 12.15
CA ARG A 320 21.71 -5.82 12.88
C ARG A 320 22.99 -5.02 12.60
N ASP A 321 23.83 -4.85 13.61
CA ASP A 321 25.07 -4.07 13.51
C ASP A 321 26.02 -4.62 12.43
N GLU A 322 26.07 -5.95 12.28
CA GLU A 322 26.89 -6.61 11.25
C GLU A 322 26.43 -6.23 9.83
N VAL A 323 25.12 -6.11 9.60
CA VAL A 323 24.57 -5.68 8.31
C VAL A 323 24.87 -4.20 8.08
N ARG A 324 24.59 -3.37 9.08
CA ARG A 324 24.81 -1.91 8.99
C ARG A 324 26.28 -1.52 8.84
N SER A 325 27.21 -2.35 9.27
CA SER A 325 28.63 -2.16 9.04
C SER A 325 29.05 -2.39 7.58
N LEU A 326 28.29 -3.18 6.83
CA LEU A 326 28.56 -3.52 5.42
C LEU A 326 27.77 -2.66 4.43
N VAL A 327 26.56 -2.24 4.80
CA VAL A 327 25.66 -1.48 3.95
C VAL A 327 25.18 -0.25 4.72
N GLU A 328 25.35 0.93 4.13
CA GLU A 328 24.84 2.17 4.73
C GLU A 328 23.32 2.20 4.66
N ILE A 329 22.69 2.13 5.82
CA ILE A 329 21.23 2.12 5.97
C ILE A 329 20.83 3.30 6.85
N GLU A 330 20.14 4.27 6.28
CA GLU A 330 19.53 5.35 7.05
C GLU A 330 18.17 4.89 7.58
N VAL A 331 17.95 5.01 8.88
CA VAL A 331 16.65 4.69 9.51
C VAL A 331 16.03 5.96 10.04
N ALA A 332 14.83 6.27 9.59
CA ALA A 332 14.11 7.48 9.95
C ALA A 332 12.60 7.22 10.15
N LYS A 333 11.93 8.16 10.82
CA LYS A 333 10.47 8.21 10.83
C LYS A 333 9.97 8.81 9.51
N ARG A 334 8.98 8.18 8.90
CA ARG A 334 8.31 8.75 7.72
C ARG A 334 7.59 10.04 8.09
N GLN A 335 7.66 11.01 7.19
CA GLN A 335 6.93 12.29 7.30
C GLN A 335 5.68 12.31 6.41
N LEU A 336 5.67 11.46 5.38
CA LEU A 336 4.58 11.25 4.43
C LEU A 336 4.13 9.79 4.46
N SER A 337 3.00 9.52 3.88
CA SER A 337 2.37 8.19 3.83
C SER A 337 2.29 7.54 5.23
N LEU A 338 1.85 8.33 6.22
CA LEU A 338 1.74 7.88 7.61
C LEU A 338 0.64 6.82 7.73
N SER A 339 1.01 5.62 8.16
CA SER A 339 0.08 4.50 8.33
C SER A 339 -0.97 4.84 9.38
N SER A 340 -2.23 4.71 9.01
CA SER A 340 -3.36 4.97 9.92
C SER A 340 -4.43 3.91 9.75
N ALA A 341 -5.07 3.51 10.85
CA ALA A 341 -6.04 2.42 10.85
C ALA A 341 -7.27 2.74 11.71
N MET A 342 -8.44 2.28 11.23
CA MET A 342 -9.73 2.30 11.93
C MET A 342 -10.21 0.86 12.08
N VAL A 343 -10.54 0.44 13.29
CA VAL A 343 -11.06 -0.91 13.58
C VAL A 343 -12.58 -0.87 13.57
N PHE A 344 -13.20 -1.78 12.83
CA PHE A 344 -14.64 -1.97 12.79
C PHE A 344 -15.13 -2.94 13.88
N GLY A 345 -16.46 -2.89 14.17
CA GLY A 345 -17.11 -3.83 15.08
C GLY A 345 -16.68 -3.73 16.54
N ARG A 346 -16.14 -2.60 16.99
CA ARG A 346 -15.88 -2.35 18.42
C ARG A 346 -17.18 -1.92 19.11
N GLY A 347 -17.45 -2.57 20.25
CA GLY A 347 -18.54 -2.16 21.13
C GLY A 347 -18.33 -0.74 21.67
N THR A 348 -19.42 0.01 21.87
CA THR A 348 -19.41 1.40 22.36
C THR A 348 -18.73 1.56 23.74
N ASN A 349 -18.54 0.48 24.50
CA ASN A 349 -17.95 0.47 25.84
C ASN A 349 -16.46 0.07 25.88
N GLU A 350 -15.86 -0.29 24.73
CA GLU A 350 -14.45 -0.64 24.68
C GLU A 350 -13.60 0.63 24.58
N LYS A 351 -12.66 0.80 25.52
CA LYS A 351 -11.63 1.84 25.35
C LYS A 351 -10.86 1.55 24.07
N PRO A 352 -10.77 2.51 23.14
CA PRO A 352 -10.05 2.30 21.89
C PRO A 352 -8.57 2.06 22.21
N SER A 353 -8.14 0.79 22.22
CA SER A 353 -6.73 0.45 22.17
C SER A 353 -6.23 0.65 20.74
N LEU A 354 -5.01 1.12 20.57
CA LEU A 354 -4.34 1.08 19.27
C LEU A 354 -3.84 -0.35 19.05
N PRO A 355 -4.44 -1.15 18.14
CA PRO A 355 -3.92 -2.48 17.85
C PRO A 355 -2.52 -2.38 17.27
N TYR A 356 -1.70 -3.38 17.45
CA TYR A 356 -0.42 -3.43 16.76
C TYR A 356 -0.64 -3.78 15.28
N TRP A 357 -0.13 -2.95 14.37
CA TRP A 357 -0.08 -3.29 12.96
C TRP A 357 1.19 -4.11 12.71
N PHE A 358 1.01 -5.43 12.59
CA PHE A 358 2.10 -6.35 12.31
C PHE A 358 2.42 -6.36 10.82
N SER A 359 3.69 -6.34 10.45
CA SER A 359 4.15 -6.25 9.05
C SER A 359 3.53 -5.03 8.32
N ASN A 360 3.69 -3.83 8.90
CA ASN A 360 3.19 -2.57 8.32
C ASN A 360 4.09 -2.11 7.16
N GLU A 361 4.28 -2.98 6.20
CA GLU A 361 5.15 -2.80 5.04
C GLU A 361 4.42 -2.13 3.86
N LYS A 362 5.14 -1.90 2.76
CA LYS A 362 4.63 -1.14 1.60
C LYS A 362 3.59 -1.89 0.76
N TYR A 363 3.46 -3.21 0.87
CA TYR A 363 2.52 -4.00 0.06
C TYR A 363 1.05 -3.61 0.25
N ALA A 364 0.66 -3.10 1.41
CA ALA A 364 -0.72 -2.69 1.68
C ALA A 364 -1.04 -1.25 1.22
N TRP A 365 -0.05 -0.53 0.65
CA TRP A 365 -0.24 0.81 0.10
C TRP A 365 -0.91 0.77 -1.28
N VAL A 366 -1.96 1.60 -1.52
CA VAL A 366 -2.74 1.70 -2.75
C VAL A 366 -2.96 3.15 -3.20
#